data_fce3a5283101ce6b7faa53e3924388be
#
_entry.id   fce3a5283101ce6b7faa53e3924388be
#
_cell.length_a   1.000
_cell.length_b   1.000
_cell.length_c   1.000
_cell.angle_alpha   90.00
_cell.angle_beta   90.00
_cell.angle_gamma   90.00
#
_symmetry.space_group_name_H-M   'P 1'
#
loop_
_entity.id
_entity.type
_entity.pdbx_description
1 polymer ?
#
loop_
_entity_poly.entity_id
_entity_poly.type
_entity_poly.pdbx_seq_one_letter_code
_entity_poly.pdbx_strand_id
1 'polypeptide(L)'
;MRILHTSDWHLGQNFYSKSREAEHQAFLDWLLETAQTHQVDAIIVAGDVFDTGSPPSYARTLYNRFVVNLQQTGCHLVVLAGNHDSVATLNESRDIMAFLNTTVVASAGHAPQILPRRDGTPGAVLCPIPFLRPRDIITSQAGLNGIEKQQHLLAAITDYYQQHYADACKLRGDQPLPIIATGHLTTVGASKSDAVRDIYIGTLDAFPAQNFPPADYIALGHIHRAQIIGGMEHVRYCGSPIPLSFDECGKSKYVHLVTFSNGKLESVENLNVPVTQPMAVLKGDLASITAQLEQWRDVSQEPPVWLDIEITTDEYLHDIHRKIQALTESLPVEVLLVRRSREQRERVLASQQRETLSELSVEEVFNRRLALEELDESQQQRLQHLFTTTLHTLAGEH
;
A
#
# COMPACT_ATOMS: atom_id res chain seq x y z
N MET A 1 11.44 -2.04 -25.85
CA MET A 1 11.15 -2.81 -24.62
C MET A 1 9.88 -2.32 -24.01
N ARG A 2 9.03 -3.23 -23.53
CA ARG A 2 7.78 -2.93 -22.80
C ARG A 2 7.82 -3.52 -21.41
N ILE A 3 7.50 -2.73 -20.39
CA ILE A 3 7.39 -3.24 -19.02
C ILE A 3 6.04 -2.90 -18.43
N LEU A 4 5.54 -3.74 -17.54
CA LEU A 4 4.44 -3.40 -16.63
C LEU A 4 5.03 -2.98 -15.29
N HIS A 5 4.66 -1.79 -14.81
CA HIS A 5 4.96 -1.31 -13.47
C HIS A 5 3.72 -1.42 -12.61
N THR A 6 3.80 -2.23 -11.57
CA THR A 6 2.78 -2.44 -10.54
C THR A 6 3.43 -2.40 -9.16
N SER A 7 2.66 -2.21 -8.10
CA SER A 7 3.11 -2.21 -6.71
C SER A 7 1.95 -2.45 -5.75
N ASP A 8 2.25 -2.58 -4.47
CA ASP A 8 1.27 -2.54 -3.39
C ASP A 8 0.12 -3.54 -3.59
N TRP A 9 0.48 -4.80 -3.89
CA TRP A 9 -0.49 -5.88 -4.10
C TRP A 9 -1.20 -6.27 -2.82
N HIS A 10 -0.50 -6.20 -1.68
CA HIS A 10 -1.00 -6.57 -0.36
C HIS A 10 -1.72 -7.92 -0.34
N LEU A 11 -1.15 -8.92 -1.01
CA LEU A 11 -1.70 -10.27 -1.02
C LEU A 11 -1.86 -10.76 0.42
N GLY A 12 -3.07 -11.21 0.74
CA GLY A 12 -3.39 -11.64 2.10
C GLY A 12 -4.07 -10.58 2.96
N GLN A 13 -4.33 -9.37 2.42
CA GLN A 13 -5.05 -8.34 3.15
C GLN A 13 -6.40 -8.87 3.67
N ASN A 14 -6.67 -8.56 4.93
CA ASN A 14 -7.97 -8.74 5.55
C ASN A 14 -8.69 -7.38 5.60
N PHE A 15 -9.78 -7.24 4.85
CA PHE A 15 -10.51 -6.01 4.74
C PHE A 15 -11.78 -6.08 5.62
N TYR A 16 -11.75 -5.49 6.81
CA TYR A 16 -12.85 -5.55 7.80
C TYR A 16 -13.38 -6.99 7.98
N SER A 17 -12.49 -7.92 8.26
CA SER A 17 -12.77 -9.36 8.42
C SER A 17 -13.15 -10.11 7.14
N LYS A 18 -13.07 -9.48 5.97
CA LYS A 18 -13.28 -10.13 4.67
C LYS A 18 -11.97 -10.52 4.03
N SER A 19 -11.91 -11.75 3.53
CA SER A 19 -10.80 -12.18 2.68
C SER A 19 -10.88 -11.51 1.32
N ARG A 20 -9.73 -11.11 0.80
CA ARG A 20 -9.60 -10.53 -0.55
C ARG A 20 -9.04 -11.53 -1.57
N GLU A 21 -9.07 -12.82 -1.24
CA GLU A 21 -8.50 -13.88 -2.08
C GLU A 21 -9.03 -13.85 -3.51
N ALA A 22 -10.35 -13.72 -3.68
CA ALA A 22 -10.99 -13.70 -5.00
C ALA A 22 -10.57 -12.48 -5.84
N GLU A 23 -10.47 -11.30 -5.22
CA GLU A 23 -10.00 -10.08 -5.91
C GLU A 23 -8.53 -10.19 -6.32
N HIS A 24 -7.67 -10.67 -5.42
CA HIS A 24 -6.26 -10.88 -5.71
C HIS A 24 -6.07 -11.91 -6.83
N GLN A 25 -6.82 -13.02 -6.82
CA GLN A 25 -6.78 -13.99 -7.91
C GLN A 25 -7.20 -13.36 -9.24
N ALA A 26 -8.32 -12.63 -9.26
CA ALA A 26 -8.82 -11.98 -10.47
C ALA A 26 -7.84 -10.93 -11.02
N PHE A 27 -7.21 -10.15 -10.14
CA PHE A 27 -6.16 -9.21 -10.51
C PHE A 27 -4.95 -9.91 -11.13
N LEU A 28 -4.45 -10.98 -10.51
CA LEU A 28 -3.27 -11.71 -11.01
C LEU A 28 -3.56 -12.40 -12.35
N ASP A 29 -4.77 -12.93 -12.54
CA ASP A 29 -5.19 -13.52 -13.81
C ASP A 29 -5.28 -12.46 -14.91
N TRP A 30 -5.86 -11.29 -14.60
CA TRP A 30 -5.89 -10.15 -15.51
C TRP A 30 -4.49 -9.62 -15.84
N LEU A 31 -3.58 -9.57 -14.86
CA LEU A 31 -2.20 -9.12 -15.07
C LEU A 31 -1.44 -10.07 -16.01
N LEU A 32 -1.67 -11.36 -15.86
CA LEU A 32 -1.09 -12.39 -16.74
C LEU A 32 -1.60 -12.24 -18.18
N GLU A 33 -2.90 -12.08 -18.38
CA GLU A 33 -3.52 -11.84 -19.70
C GLU A 33 -3.00 -10.53 -20.32
N THR A 34 -2.89 -9.49 -19.52
CA THR A 34 -2.36 -8.19 -19.94
C THR A 34 -0.90 -8.31 -20.39
N ALA A 35 -0.08 -9.05 -19.66
CA ALA A 35 1.32 -9.29 -20.04
C ALA A 35 1.44 -10.03 -21.39
N GLN A 36 0.55 -10.98 -21.66
CA GLN A 36 0.49 -11.69 -22.94
C GLN A 36 0.01 -10.79 -24.06
N THR A 37 -1.12 -10.09 -23.86
CA THR A 37 -1.76 -9.25 -24.87
C THR A 37 -0.85 -8.12 -25.34
N HIS A 38 -0.15 -7.47 -24.41
CA HIS A 38 0.76 -6.37 -24.71
C HIS A 38 2.19 -6.83 -25.04
N GLN A 39 2.45 -8.13 -25.05
CA GLN A 39 3.77 -8.71 -25.32
C GLN A 39 4.84 -8.08 -24.42
N VAL A 40 4.58 -8.05 -23.12
CA VAL A 40 5.41 -7.40 -22.12
C VAL A 40 6.73 -8.18 -21.91
N ASP A 41 7.85 -7.49 -21.92
CA ASP A 41 9.16 -8.08 -21.70
C ASP A 41 9.43 -8.37 -20.23
N ALA A 42 8.98 -7.46 -19.34
CA ALA A 42 9.14 -7.61 -17.89
C ALA A 42 8.01 -6.98 -17.09
N ILE A 43 7.72 -7.55 -15.92
CA ILE A 43 6.87 -6.96 -14.89
C ILE A 43 7.75 -6.54 -13.72
N ILE A 44 7.60 -5.31 -13.24
CA ILE A 44 8.25 -4.78 -12.03
C ILE A 44 7.19 -4.59 -10.96
N VAL A 45 7.31 -5.32 -9.85
CA VAL A 45 6.50 -5.16 -8.65
C VAL A 45 7.30 -4.32 -7.66
N ALA A 46 6.95 -3.04 -7.54
CA ALA A 46 7.71 -2.06 -6.76
C ALA A 46 7.37 -2.06 -5.26
N GLY A 47 7.36 -3.25 -4.64
CA GLY A 47 7.19 -3.46 -3.19
C GLY A 47 5.77 -3.78 -2.76
N ASP A 48 5.64 -4.15 -1.49
CA ASP A 48 4.42 -4.55 -0.78
C ASP A 48 3.64 -5.64 -1.53
N VAL A 49 4.34 -6.75 -1.79
CA VAL A 49 3.75 -7.95 -2.39
C VAL A 49 2.73 -8.57 -1.45
N PHE A 50 3.09 -8.68 -0.17
CA PHE A 50 2.25 -9.21 0.88
C PHE A 50 1.81 -8.12 1.87
N ASP A 51 0.61 -8.27 2.43
CA ASP A 51 0.06 -7.32 3.41
C ASP A 51 0.80 -7.36 4.76
N THR A 52 1.40 -8.49 5.10
CA THR A 52 2.15 -8.69 6.35
C THR A 52 3.38 -9.54 6.14
N GLY A 53 4.35 -9.43 7.07
CA GLY A 53 5.57 -10.24 7.05
C GLY A 53 5.33 -11.75 7.21
N SER A 54 4.14 -12.17 7.66
CA SER A 54 3.70 -13.57 7.77
C SER A 54 2.39 -13.76 7.01
N PRO A 55 2.43 -13.77 5.66
CA PRO A 55 1.24 -13.85 4.84
C PRO A 55 0.51 -15.19 5.01
N PRO A 56 -0.83 -15.21 4.90
CA PRO A 56 -1.60 -16.45 4.96
C PRO A 56 -1.25 -17.37 3.79
N SER A 57 -1.51 -18.67 3.95
CA SER A 57 -1.13 -19.70 2.98
C SER A 57 -1.68 -19.44 1.58
N TYR A 58 -2.93 -18.99 1.47
CA TYR A 58 -3.53 -18.69 0.17
C TYR A 58 -2.79 -17.58 -0.58
N ALA A 59 -2.33 -16.53 0.12
CA ALA A 59 -1.60 -15.43 -0.50
C ALA A 59 -0.27 -15.91 -1.12
N ARG A 60 0.47 -16.76 -0.40
CA ARG A 60 1.68 -17.41 -0.92
C ARG A 60 1.38 -18.33 -2.10
N THR A 61 0.26 -19.06 -2.04
CA THR A 61 -0.19 -19.92 -3.15
C THR A 61 -0.52 -19.10 -4.39
N LEU A 62 -1.23 -17.98 -4.25
CA LEU A 62 -1.53 -17.06 -5.35
C LEU A 62 -0.26 -16.52 -6.00
N TYR A 63 0.66 -16.01 -5.19
CA TYR A 63 1.96 -15.51 -5.64
C TYR A 63 2.74 -16.57 -6.41
N ASN A 64 2.93 -17.75 -5.83
CA ASN A 64 3.69 -18.83 -6.46
C ASN A 64 3.04 -19.30 -7.77
N ARG A 65 1.69 -19.42 -7.81
CA ARG A 65 0.95 -19.79 -9.02
C ARG A 65 1.12 -18.74 -10.11
N PHE A 66 1.05 -17.46 -9.76
CA PHE A 66 1.28 -16.38 -10.71
C PHE A 66 2.68 -16.46 -11.32
N VAL A 67 3.73 -16.63 -10.49
CA VAL A 67 5.12 -16.79 -10.98
C VAL A 67 5.23 -17.96 -11.95
N VAL A 68 4.68 -19.11 -11.61
CA VAL A 68 4.69 -20.30 -12.49
C VAL A 68 3.96 -20.05 -13.80
N ASN A 69 2.78 -19.46 -13.77
CA ASN A 69 1.98 -19.19 -14.96
C ASN A 69 2.63 -18.15 -15.88
N LEU A 70 3.31 -17.16 -15.30
CA LEU A 70 3.98 -16.10 -16.05
C LEU A 70 5.12 -16.66 -16.94
N GLN A 71 5.71 -17.79 -16.58
CA GLN A 71 6.79 -18.43 -17.37
C GLN A 71 6.38 -18.71 -18.82
N GLN A 72 5.10 -19.06 -19.05
CA GLN A 72 4.60 -19.37 -20.39
C GLN A 72 4.57 -18.16 -21.32
N THR A 73 4.65 -16.94 -20.76
CA THR A 73 4.67 -15.70 -21.53
C THR A 73 6.05 -15.31 -22.02
N GLY A 74 7.11 -15.88 -21.45
CA GLY A 74 8.49 -15.45 -21.65
C GLY A 74 8.80 -14.09 -20.96
N CYS A 75 7.88 -13.56 -20.18
CA CYS A 75 8.05 -12.30 -19.45
C CYS A 75 8.93 -12.50 -18.22
N HIS A 76 9.87 -11.57 -17.98
CA HIS A 76 10.68 -11.57 -16.76
C HIS A 76 9.91 -10.91 -15.62
N LEU A 77 10.02 -11.45 -14.40
CA LEU A 77 9.42 -10.85 -13.21
C LEU A 77 10.50 -10.28 -12.29
N VAL A 78 10.33 -9.04 -11.86
CA VAL A 78 11.16 -8.41 -10.83
C VAL A 78 10.27 -8.09 -9.64
N VAL A 79 10.60 -8.66 -8.49
CA VAL A 79 9.88 -8.49 -7.24
C VAL A 79 10.76 -7.78 -6.23
N LEU A 80 10.34 -6.60 -5.81
CA LEU A 80 11.05 -5.80 -4.80
C LEU A 80 10.29 -5.89 -3.47
N ALA A 81 11.00 -5.90 -2.36
CA ALA A 81 10.35 -5.79 -1.05
C ALA A 81 9.89 -4.36 -0.78
N GLY A 82 8.69 -4.23 -0.24
CA GLY A 82 8.20 -3.02 0.41
C GLY A 82 8.42 -3.05 1.93
N ASN A 83 7.75 -2.14 2.64
CA ASN A 83 7.85 -2.05 4.10
C ASN A 83 7.00 -3.12 4.83
N HIS A 84 5.96 -3.65 4.20
CA HIS A 84 5.14 -4.75 4.72
C HIS A 84 5.80 -6.11 4.56
N ASP A 85 6.69 -6.27 3.57
CA ASP A 85 7.30 -7.53 3.23
C ASP A 85 8.37 -7.97 4.22
N SER A 86 8.37 -9.25 4.56
CA SER A 86 9.47 -9.89 5.29
C SER A 86 10.58 -10.30 4.33
N VAL A 87 11.81 -9.86 4.61
CA VAL A 87 13.01 -10.29 3.87
C VAL A 87 13.16 -11.82 3.88
N ALA A 88 12.88 -12.46 5.02
CA ALA A 88 12.97 -13.92 5.14
C ALA A 88 11.93 -14.62 4.25
N THR A 89 10.68 -14.15 4.29
CA THR A 89 9.59 -14.73 3.50
C THR A 89 9.82 -14.61 2.00
N LEU A 90 10.26 -13.45 1.52
CA LEU A 90 10.54 -13.25 0.08
C LEU A 90 11.78 -14.06 -0.36
N ASN A 91 12.79 -14.21 0.50
CA ASN A 91 13.98 -14.98 0.18
C ASN A 91 13.79 -16.50 0.31
N GLU A 92 12.71 -16.98 0.93
CA GLU A 92 12.46 -18.41 1.16
C GLU A 92 12.53 -19.24 -0.13
N SER A 93 12.01 -18.69 -1.23
CA SER A 93 11.96 -19.35 -2.53
C SER A 93 12.87 -18.70 -3.59
N ARG A 94 13.73 -17.76 -3.21
CA ARG A 94 14.49 -16.91 -4.12
C ARG A 94 15.27 -17.71 -5.18
N ASP A 95 15.96 -18.75 -4.76
CA ASP A 95 16.78 -19.55 -5.67
C ASP A 95 15.91 -20.34 -6.67
N ILE A 96 14.75 -20.83 -6.24
CA ILE A 96 13.76 -21.47 -7.11
C ILE A 96 13.16 -20.44 -8.09
N MET A 97 12.84 -19.24 -7.61
CA MET A 97 12.29 -18.16 -8.43
C MET A 97 13.25 -17.75 -9.56
N ALA A 98 14.55 -17.78 -9.31
CA ALA A 98 15.56 -17.49 -10.34
C ALA A 98 15.48 -18.45 -11.55
N PHE A 99 15.16 -19.72 -11.35
CA PHE A 99 14.92 -20.68 -12.45
C PHE A 99 13.60 -20.40 -13.20
N LEU A 100 12.73 -19.59 -12.60
CA LEU A 100 11.46 -19.17 -13.17
C LEU A 100 11.51 -17.72 -13.69
N ASN A 101 12.63 -17.30 -14.29
CA ASN A 101 12.83 -15.94 -14.82
C ASN A 101 12.37 -14.84 -13.87
N THR A 102 12.53 -15.04 -12.55
CA THR A 102 12.06 -14.14 -11.52
C THR A 102 13.22 -13.67 -10.64
N THR A 103 13.45 -12.37 -10.61
CA THR A 103 14.44 -11.73 -9.72
C THR A 103 13.72 -11.23 -8.48
N VAL A 104 14.13 -11.74 -7.31
CA VAL A 104 13.61 -11.29 -6.00
C VAL A 104 14.66 -10.44 -5.30
N VAL A 105 14.28 -9.21 -4.93
CA VAL A 105 15.15 -8.22 -4.28
C VAL A 105 14.51 -7.81 -2.94
N ALA A 106 14.82 -8.58 -1.90
CA ALA A 106 14.18 -8.43 -0.59
C ALA A 106 14.87 -7.42 0.34
N SER A 107 16.10 -7.00 0.03
CA SER A 107 16.89 -6.06 0.84
C SER A 107 17.85 -5.24 -0.02
N ALA A 108 18.42 -4.18 0.56
CA ALA A 108 19.49 -3.41 -0.08
C ALA A 108 20.72 -4.27 -0.42
N GLY A 109 21.59 -3.77 -1.31
CA GLY A 109 22.86 -4.40 -1.69
C GLY A 109 22.83 -5.17 -3.00
N HIS A 110 21.73 -5.20 -3.73
CA HIS A 110 21.67 -5.79 -5.07
C HIS A 110 22.24 -4.81 -6.11
N ALA A 111 23.25 -5.26 -6.85
CA ALA A 111 23.84 -4.47 -7.92
C ALA A 111 22.86 -4.27 -9.10
N PRO A 112 23.03 -3.20 -9.89
CA PRO A 112 22.34 -3.06 -11.16
C PRO A 112 22.55 -4.27 -12.07
N GLN A 113 21.52 -4.62 -12.85
CA GLN A 113 21.53 -5.80 -13.72
C GLN A 113 20.87 -5.51 -15.06
N ILE A 114 21.22 -6.30 -16.07
CA ILE A 114 20.53 -6.27 -17.35
C ILE A 114 19.17 -6.96 -17.20
N LEU A 115 18.13 -6.24 -17.58
CA LEU A 115 16.78 -6.78 -17.71
C LEU A 115 16.58 -7.25 -19.14
N PRO A 116 16.36 -8.55 -19.39
CA PRO A 116 16.22 -9.08 -20.72
C PRO A 116 14.87 -8.74 -21.34
N ARG A 117 14.80 -8.76 -22.65
CA ARG A 117 13.55 -8.87 -23.41
C ARG A 117 13.07 -10.32 -23.42
N ARG A 118 11.86 -10.54 -23.91
CA ARG A 118 11.28 -11.89 -24.05
C ARG A 118 12.12 -12.84 -24.94
N ASP A 119 12.86 -12.29 -25.89
CA ASP A 119 13.75 -13.04 -26.77
C ASP A 119 15.14 -13.29 -26.16
N GLY A 120 15.36 -12.88 -24.91
CA GLY A 120 16.61 -13.01 -24.18
C GLY A 120 17.65 -11.92 -24.49
N THR A 121 17.37 -11.01 -25.43
CA THR A 121 18.31 -9.91 -25.73
C THR A 121 18.27 -8.83 -24.62
N PRO A 122 19.36 -8.07 -24.40
CA PRO A 122 19.37 -6.94 -23.47
C PRO A 122 18.26 -5.93 -23.77
N GLY A 123 17.44 -5.59 -22.77
CA GLY A 123 16.29 -4.69 -22.92
C GLY A 123 16.45 -3.38 -22.19
N ALA A 124 16.95 -3.42 -20.96
CA ALA A 124 17.20 -2.26 -20.10
C ALA A 124 18.28 -2.56 -19.08
N VAL A 125 18.80 -1.52 -18.42
CA VAL A 125 19.57 -1.67 -17.16
C VAL A 125 18.65 -1.33 -16.01
N LEU A 126 18.49 -2.24 -15.06
CA LEU A 126 17.66 -2.08 -13.88
C LEU A 126 18.52 -1.78 -12.65
N CYS A 127 18.22 -0.71 -11.93
CA CYS A 127 18.64 -0.44 -10.57
C CYS A 127 17.56 -0.97 -9.62
N PRO A 128 17.65 -2.20 -9.11
CA PRO A 128 16.58 -2.83 -8.35
C PRO A 128 16.65 -2.41 -6.87
N ILE A 129 16.09 -1.26 -6.55
CA ILE A 129 16.13 -0.67 -5.22
C ILE A 129 14.80 -0.97 -4.51
N PRO A 130 14.81 -1.81 -3.46
CA PRO A 130 13.63 -2.12 -2.65
C PRO A 130 13.39 -1.04 -1.59
N PHE A 131 12.47 -1.28 -0.65
CA PHE A 131 12.37 -0.48 0.56
C PHE A 131 13.70 -0.49 1.32
N LEU A 132 14.30 0.70 1.45
CA LEU A 132 15.57 0.90 2.13
C LEU A 132 15.34 1.07 3.63
N ARG A 133 15.61 0.03 4.42
CA ARG A 133 15.55 0.13 5.87
C ARG A 133 16.75 0.94 6.37
N PRO A 134 16.57 1.89 7.30
CA PRO A 134 17.69 2.70 7.80
C PRO A 134 18.90 1.87 8.23
N ARG A 135 18.69 0.74 8.91
CA ARG A 135 19.76 -0.17 9.35
C ARG A 135 20.58 -0.79 8.22
N ASP A 136 20.04 -0.82 7.00
CA ASP A 136 20.71 -1.47 5.84
C ASP A 136 21.62 -0.47 5.10
N ILE A 137 21.43 0.85 5.31
CA ILE A 137 22.12 1.92 4.58
C ILE A 137 22.85 2.92 5.49
N ILE A 138 22.58 2.90 6.79
CA ILE A 138 23.22 3.83 7.76
C ILE A 138 23.95 3.05 8.84
N THR A 139 25.20 3.44 9.09
CA THR A 139 25.91 3.05 10.31
C THR A 139 25.46 3.93 11.47
N SER A 140 24.99 3.32 12.56
CA SER A 140 24.53 4.06 13.74
C SER A 140 25.63 4.94 14.30
N GLN A 141 25.33 6.24 14.47
CA GLN A 141 26.22 7.20 15.14
C GLN A 141 25.55 7.68 16.43
N ALA A 142 26.27 7.55 17.55
CA ALA A 142 25.81 8.04 18.84
C ALA A 142 25.83 9.59 18.88
N GLY A 143 24.88 10.21 19.56
CA GLY A 143 24.87 11.64 19.84
C GLY A 143 24.15 12.53 18.82
N LEU A 144 23.62 11.98 17.72
CA LEU A 144 22.84 12.76 16.74
C LEU A 144 21.46 13.13 17.29
N ASN A 145 21.06 14.40 17.14
CA ASN A 145 19.68 14.85 17.39
C ASN A 145 18.72 14.40 16.26
N GLY A 146 17.41 14.67 16.41
CA GLY A 146 16.38 14.24 15.45
C GLY A 146 16.59 14.80 14.04
N ILE A 147 16.97 16.08 13.91
CA ILE A 147 17.19 16.75 12.61
C ILE A 147 18.43 16.17 11.92
N GLU A 148 19.52 15.98 12.67
CA GLU A 148 20.75 15.38 12.15
C GLU A 148 20.53 13.95 11.66
N LYS A 149 19.74 13.13 12.38
CA LYS A 149 19.36 11.78 11.95
C LYS A 149 18.56 11.79 10.65
N GLN A 150 17.65 12.76 10.51
CA GLN A 150 16.86 12.95 9.29
C GLN A 150 17.74 13.30 8.09
N GLN A 151 18.63 14.28 8.25
CA GLN A 151 19.57 14.70 7.20
C GLN A 151 20.51 13.55 6.80
N HIS A 152 20.99 12.79 7.78
CA HIS A 152 21.85 11.64 7.53
C HIS A 152 21.13 10.51 6.77
N LEU A 153 19.87 10.23 7.11
CA LEU A 153 19.06 9.25 6.39
C LEU A 153 18.78 9.72 4.95
N LEU A 154 18.42 10.99 4.78
CA LEU A 154 18.17 11.57 3.46
C LEU A 154 19.43 11.50 2.58
N ALA A 155 20.59 11.85 3.11
CA ALA A 155 21.87 11.76 2.41
C ALA A 155 22.17 10.30 2.03
N ALA A 156 22.04 9.36 2.96
CA ALA A 156 22.30 7.94 2.71
C ALA A 156 21.39 7.34 1.60
N ILE A 157 20.09 7.69 1.59
CA ILE A 157 19.18 7.28 0.52
C ILE A 157 19.61 7.91 -0.81
N THR A 158 19.93 9.20 -0.82
CA THR A 158 20.37 9.92 -2.02
C THR A 158 21.64 9.28 -2.59
N ASP A 159 22.67 9.06 -1.76
CA ASP A 159 23.93 8.46 -2.15
C ASP A 159 23.73 7.03 -2.69
N TYR A 160 22.82 6.26 -2.08
CA TYR A 160 22.49 4.91 -2.54
C TYR A 160 21.91 4.92 -3.96
N TYR A 161 20.98 5.82 -4.25
CA TYR A 161 20.42 5.98 -5.60
C TYR A 161 21.47 6.45 -6.61
N GLN A 162 22.29 7.44 -6.25
CA GLN A 162 23.33 7.98 -7.13
C GLN A 162 24.40 6.93 -7.44
N GLN A 163 24.83 6.15 -6.43
CA GLN A 163 25.81 5.07 -6.63
C GLN A 163 25.26 3.98 -7.56
N HIS A 164 24.00 3.54 -7.35
CA HIS A 164 23.37 2.55 -8.22
C HIS A 164 23.23 3.04 -9.66
N TYR A 165 22.88 4.31 -9.84
CA TYR A 165 22.81 4.91 -11.16
C TYR A 165 24.19 4.98 -11.83
N ALA A 166 25.23 5.36 -11.12
CA ALA A 166 26.60 5.39 -11.63
C ALA A 166 27.07 3.99 -12.06
N ASP A 167 26.76 2.96 -11.28
CA ASP A 167 27.10 1.57 -11.61
C ASP A 167 26.26 1.03 -12.78
N ALA A 168 24.98 1.45 -12.88
CA ALA A 168 24.15 1.15 -14.05
C ALA A 168 24.69 1.80 -15.32
N CYS A 169 25.19 3.03 -15.26
CA CYS A 169 25.85 3.69 -16.39
C CYS A 169 27.11 2.91 -16.87
N LYS A 170 27.92 2.42 -15.92
CA LYS A 170 29.08 1.56 -16.24
C LYS A 170 28.64 0.25 -16.90
N LEU A 171 27.61 -0.41 -16.34
CA LEU A 171 27.07 -1.66 -16.88
C LEU A 171 26.48 -1.48 -18.28
N ARG A 172 25.78 -0.34 -18.52
CA ARG A 172 25.21 0.00 -19.82
C ARG A 172 26.29 0.20 -20.88
N GLY A 173 27.41 0.86 -20.52
CA GLY A 173 28.43 1.26 -21.48
C GLY A 173 27.83 2.09 -22.63
N ASP A 174 28.22 1.79 -23.87
CA ASP A 174 27.73 2.47 -25.09
C ASP A 174 26.44 1.86 -25.67
N GLN A 175 25.83 0.89 -24.99
CA GLN A 175 24.61 0.27 -25.48
C GLN A 175 23.40 1.24 -25.35
N PRO A 176 22.50 1.27 -26.36
CA PRO A 176 21.32 2.12 -26.32
C PRO A 176 20.20 1.50 -25.44
N LEU A 177 20.52 1.25 -24.16
CA LEU A 177 19.61 0.68 -23.17
C LEU A 177 19.08 1.79 -22.23
N PRO A 178 17.79 1.83 -21.92
CA PRO A 178 17.26 2.72 -20.89
C PRO A 178 17.75 2.24 -19.51
N ILE A 179 17.92 3.18 -18.58
CA ILE A 179 18.13 2.89 -17.15
C ILE A 179 16.81 3.08 -16.41
N ILE A 180 16.39 2.01 -15.73
CA ILE A 180 15.18 1.98 -14.90
C ILE A 180 15.62 1.89 -13.45
N ALA A 181 15.19 2.83 -12.61
CA ALA A 181 15.35 2.71 -11.17
C ALA A 181 14.00 2.35 -10.52
N THR A 182 14.07 1.74 -9.34
CA THR A 182 12.89 1.40 -8.57
C THR A 182 12.98 2.03 -7.18
N GLY A 183 11.88 2.03 -6.44
CA GLY A 183 11.87 2.47 -5.05
C GLY A 183 10.54 2.16 -4.37
N HIS A 184 10.61 2.05 -3.04
CA HIS A 184 9.43 1.90 -2.21
C HIS A 184 9.53 2.87 -1.04
N LEU A 185 9.05 4.11 -1.23
CA LEU A 185 9.18 5.22 -0.28
C LEU A 185 8.16 6.33 -0.56
N THR A 186 7.95 7.21 0.43
CA THR A 186 7.16 8.43 0.24
C THR A 186 8.02 9.53 -0.38
N THR A 187 7.52 10.21 -1.43
CA THR A 187 8.15 11.41 -2.01
C THR A 187 7.40 12.68 -1.61
N VAL A 188 8.11 13.81 -1.58
CA VAL A 188 7.52 15.14 -1.34
C VAL A 188 6.46 15.43 -2.40
N GLY A 189 5.29 15.87 -1.96
CA GLY A 189 4.16 16.19 -2.84
C GLY A 189 3.30 15.00 -3.25
N ALA A 190 3.62 13.78 -2.78
CA ALA A 190 2.75 12.63 -2.99
C ALA A 190 1.46 12.72 -2.15
N SER A 191 0.32 12.38 -2.76
CA SER A 191 -0.97 12.30 -2.09
C SER A 191 -1.19 10.88 -1.57
N LYS A 192 -1.30 10.72 -0.25
CA LYS A 192 -1.53 9.43 0.43
C LYS A 192 -3.02 9.10 0.53
N SER A 193 -3.35 7.82 0.69
CA SER A 193 -4.66 7.31 1.15
C SER A 193 -4.58 6.88 2.63
N ASP A 194 -5.72 6.59 3.24
CA ASP A 194 -5.79 6.18 4.67
C ASP A 194 -5.07 4.85 4.94
N ALA A 195 -4.89 4.01 3.91
CA ALA A 195 -4.19 2.73 4.04
C ALA A 195 -2.66 2.84 4.02
N VAL A 196 -2.10 3.99 3.60
CA VAL A 196 -0.63 4.18 3.51
C VAL A 196 -0.04 4.41 4.91
N ARG A 197 0.89 3.54 5.32
CA ARG A 197 1.60 3.66 6.60
C ARG A 197 2.79 4.61 6.50
N ASP A 198 3.09 5.31 7.59
CA ASP A 198 4.34 6.07 7.68
C ASP A 198 5.52 5.09 7.86
N ILE A 199 6.50 5.19 6.96
CA ILE A 199 7.61 4.21 6.88
C ILE A 199 8.86 4.64 7.65
N TYR A 200 9.05 5.92 7.84
CA TYR A 200 10.20 6.42 8.60
C TYR A 200 9.73 7.06 9.90
N ILE A 201 9.88 6.30 11.00
CA ILE A 201 9.45 6.75 12.32
C ILE A 201 10.33 7.94 12.76
N GLY A 202 9.71 9.09 12.92
CA GLY A 202 10.19 10.22 13.70
C GLY A 202 10.92 11.33 12.96
N THR A 203 11.38 11.24 11.69
CA THR A 203 12.20 12.30 11.12
C THR A 203 12.11 12.52 9.60
N LEU A 204 11.99 11.49 8.75
CA LEU A 204 11.89 11.69 7.30
C LEU A 204 10.48 11.40 6.81
N ASP A 205 9.68 12.43 6.62
CA ASP A 205 8.29 12.26 6.14
C ASP A 205 8.23 11.94 4.64
N ALA A 206 9.16 12.51 3.85
CA ALA A 206 9.17 12.31 2.41
C ALA A 206 10.54 12.59 1.77
N PHE A 207 10.89 11.84 0.73
CA PHE A 207 12.10 11.99 -0.07
C PHE A 207 11.91 13.06 -1.15
N PRO A 208 12.82 14.07 -1.29
CA PRO A 208 12.71 15.06 -2.35
C PRO A 208 12.92 14.43 -3.73
N ALA A 209 11.95 14.58 -4.62
CA ALA A 209 12.01 13.96 -5.94
C ALA A 209 13.20 14.39 -6.81
N GLN A 210 13.71 15.63 -6.60
CA GLN A 210 14.90 16.13 -7.28
C GLN A 210 16.20 15.42 -6.89
N ASN A 211 16.21 14.64 -5.81
CA ASN A 211 17.36 13.85 -5.38
C ASN A 211 17.48 12.50 -6.11
N PHE A 212 16.46 12.10 -6.87
CA PHE A 212 16.59 10.94 -7.73
C PHE A 212 17.62 11.17 -8.85
N PRO A 213 18.33 10.12 -9.28
CA PRO A 213 19.23 10.21 -10.42
C PRO A 213 18.43 10.39 -11.73
N PRO A 214 19.07 10.86 -12.82
CA PRO A 214 18.43 11.07 -14.11
C PRO A 214 18.24 9.75 -14.88
N ALA A 215 17.55 8.79 -14.26
CA ALA A 215 17.15 7.53 -14.90
C ALA A 215 16.05 7.80 -15.94
N ASP A 216 15.94 6.92 -16.96
CA ASP A 216 14.92 7.07 -17.99
C ASP A 216 13.50 6.79 -17.46
N TYR A 217 13.40 5.97 -16.40
CA TYR A 217 12.14 5.73 -15.68
C TYR A 217 12.41 5.36 -14.22
N ILE A 218 11.57 5.85 -13.31
CA ILE A 218 11.62 5.51 -11.88
C ILE A 218 10.27 4.96 -11.45
N ALA A 219 10.27 3.65 -11.18
CA ALA A 219 9.09 2.88 -10.76
C ALA A 219 8.96 2.89 -9.23
N LEU A 220 8.00 3.63 -8.70
CA LEU A 220 7.78 3.78 -7.26
C LEU A 220 6.57 3.00 -6.76
N GLY A 221 6.68 2.42 -5.56
CA GLY A 221 5.61 1.86 -4.75
C GLY A 221 5.47 2.56 -3.41
N HIS A 222 4.59 2.07 -2.54
CA HIS A 222 4.21 2.59 -1.22
C HIS A 222 2.98 3.51 -1.23
N ILE A 223 2.77 4.29 -2.27
CA ILE A 223 1.62 5.19 -2.37
C ILE A 223 0.55 4.55 -3.23
N HIS A 224 -0.61 4.25 -2.63
CA HIS A 224 -1.69 3.48 -3.27
C HIS A 224 -2.48 4.24 -4.34
N ARG A 225 -2.10 5.49 -4.62
CA ARG A 225 -2.70 6.34 -5.66
C ARG A 225 -1.72 6.58 -6.79
N ALA A 226 -2.13 6.22 -8.01
CA ALA A 226 -1.35 6.49 -9.22
C ALA A 226 -1.13 7.99 -9.40
N GLN A 227 0.12 8.43 -9.56
CA GLN A 227 0.46 9.83 -9.70
C GLN A 227 1.87 10.05 -10.27
N ILE A 228 2.04 11.19 -10.93
CA ILE A 228 3.32 11.73 -11.39
C ILE A 228 3.89 12.61 -10.29
N ILE A 229 5.18 12.53 -10.02
CA ILE A 229 5.82 13.26 -8.95
C ILE A 229 6.62 14.45 -9.47
N GLY A 230 6.38 15.62 -8.88
CA GLY A 230 7.12 16.85 -9.20
C GLY A 230 7.02 17.29 -10.65
N GLY A 231 5.98 16.87 -11.40
CA GLY A 231 5.83 17.14 -12.83
C GLY A 231 6.82 16.34 -13.70
N MET A 232 7.56 15.40 -13.13
CA MET A 232 8.50 14.56 -13.86
C MET A 232 7.80 13.31 -14.40
N GLU A 233 7.47 13.30 -15.68
CA GLU A 233 6.71 12.25 -16.38
C GLU A 233 7.31 10.84 -16.22
N HIS A 234 8.60 10.74 -15.96
CA HIS A 234 9.33 9.49 -15.78
C HIS A 234 9.41 9.03 -14.32
N VAL A 235 8.89 9.80 -13.33
CA VAL A 235 8.88 9.44 -11.90
C VAL A 235 7.43 9.22 -11.47
N ARG A 236 7.05 7.96 -11.26
CA ARG A 236 5.64 7.61 -11.08
C ARG A 236 5.41 6.59 -9.98
N TYR A 237 4.30 6.78 -9.28
CA TYR A 237 3.60 5.72 -8.56
C TYR A 237 2.51 5.14 -9.45
N CYS A 238 2.42 3.83 -9.54
CA CYS A 238 1.30 3.15 -10.22
C CYS A 238 0.08 3.02 -9.30
N GLY A 239 0.30 3.07 -7.98
CA GLY A 239 -0.71 2.80 -6.97
C GLY A 239 -0.97 1.31 -6.74
N SER A 240 -1.82 1.00 -5.78
CA SER A 240 -2.30 -0.37 -5.56
C SER A 240 -3.26 -0.80 -6.68
N PRO A 241 -3.26 -2.08 -7.09
CA PRO A 241 -4.13 -2.57 -8.16
C PRO A 241 -5.61 -2.68 -7.76
N ILE A 242 -5.88 -2.79 -6.47
CA ILE A 242 -7.24 -2.81 -5.90
C ILE A 242 -7.34 -1.75 -4.79
N PRO A 243 -8.54 -1.25 -4.45
CA PRO A 243 -8.71 -0.32 -3.33
C PRO A 243 -8.32 -1.00 -2.01
N LEU A 244 -7.41 -0.42 -1.23
CA LEU A 244 -6.96 -0.95 0.06
C LEU A 244 -7.65 -0.29 1.26
N SER A 245 -8.45 0.75 1.00
CA SER A 245 -9.29 1.46 1.98
C SER A 245 -10.51 2.08 1.31
N PHE A 246 -11.52 2.42 2.11
CA PHE A 246 -12.75 3.02 1.59
C PHE A 246 -12.55 4.42 0.98
N ASP A 247 -11.51 5.17 1.35
CA ASP A 247 -11.20 6.48 0.75
C ASP A 247 -10.66 6.36 -0.71
N GLU A 248 -10.33 5.14 -1.13
CA GLU A 248 -9.94 4.81 -2.50
C GLU A 248 -11.11 4.37 -3.39
N CYS A 249 -12.31 4.22 -2.82
CA CYS A 249 -13.51 3.83 -3.56
C CYS A 249 -13.84 4.84 -4.68
N GLY A 250 -14.34 4.32 -5.79
CA GLY A 250 -14.72 5.15 -6.95
C GLY A 250 -13.56 5.76 -7.73
N LYS A 251 -12.32 5.46 -7.34
CA LYS A 251 -11.11 5.87 -8.08
C LYS A 251 -10.62 4.70 -8.92
N SER A 252 -10.29 4.99 -10.17
CA SER A 252 -9.70 3.97 -11.06
C SER A 252 -8.35 3.51 -10.53
N LYS A 253 -8.10 2.22 -10.62
CA LYS A 253 -6.84 1.57 -10.30
C LYS A 253 -6.10 1.19 -11.57
N TYR A 254 -4.77 1.29 -11.56
CA TYR A 254 -3.96 1.15 -12.76
C TYR A 254 -2.75 0.25 -12.56
N VAL A 255 -2.29 -0.31 -13.66
CA VAL A 255 -0.93 -0.78 -13.88
C VAL A 255 -0.36 0.06 -15.02
N HIS A 256 0.88 0.51 -14.94
CA HIS A 256 1.49 1.28 -16.02
C HIS A 256 2.16 0.37 -17.05
N LEU A 257 1.77 0.50 -18.31
CA LEU A 257 2.51 -0.03 -19.44
C LEU A 257 3.53 1.03 -19.88
N VAL A 258 4.81 0.75 -19.67
CA VAL A 258 5.92 1.65 -19.98
C VAL A 258 6.65 1.14 -21.20
N THR A 259 6.73 1.95 -22.24
CA THR A 259 7.39 1.60 -23.50
C THR A 259 8.68 2.39 -23.66
N PHE A 260 9.74 1.70 -24.01
CA PHE A 260 11.05 2.28 -24.33
C PHE A 260 11.42 2.02 -25.79
N SER A 261 11.94 3.04 -26.45
CA SER A 261 12.46 2.99 -27.81
C SER A 261 13.81 3.68 -27.87
N ASN A 262 14.77 3.08 -28.57
CA ASN A 262 16.12 3.64 -28.75
C ASN A 262 16.79 4.08 -27.43
N GLY A 263 16.63 3.31 -26.38
CA GLY A 263 17.24 3.58 -25.08
C GLY A 263 16.59 4.71 -24.26
N LYS A 264 15.39 5.18 -24.65
CA LYS A 264 14.67 6.26 -23.95
C LYS A 264 13.22 5.88 -23.68
N LEU A 265 12.64 6.53 -22.69
CA LEU A 265 11.20 6.46 -22.43
C LEU A 265 10.42 7.03 -23.63
N GLU A 266 9.54 6.23 -24.19
CA GLU A 266 8.66 6.61 -25.31
C GLU A 266 7.26 6.99 -24.83
N SER A 267 6.65 6.12 -23.99
CA SER A 267 5.31 6.36 -23.44
C SER A 267 5.08 5.64 -22.12
N VAL A 268 4.14 6.16 -21.35
CA VAL A 268 3.55 5.49 -20.19
C VAL A 268 2.04 5.52 -20.31
N GLU A 269 1.44 4.35 -20.45
CA GLU A 269 0.00 4.17 -20.58
C GLU A 269 -0.57 3.60 -19.28
N ASN A 270 -1.71 4.14 -18.83
CA ASN A 270 -2.45 3.64 -17.67
C ASN A 270 -3.41 2.54 -18.11
N LEU A 271 -3.16 1.30 -17.76
CA LEU A 271 -4.07 0.19 -18.00
C LEU A 271 -4.99 0.04 -16.79
N ASN A 272 -6.30 0.19 -17.00
CA ASN A 272 -7.29 0.06 -15.93
C ASN A 272 -7.37 -1.38 -15.42
N VAL A 273 -7.23 -1.55 -14.11
CA VAL A 273 -7.49 -2.84 -13.46
C VAL A 273 -9.02 -3.00 -13.31
N PRO A 274 -9.60 -4.13 -13.74
CA PRO A 274 -11.03 -4.37 -13.58
C PRO A 274 -11.46 -4.40 -12.11
N VAL A 275 -12.60 -3.77 -11.82
CA VAL A 275 -13.19 -3.80 -10.47
C VAL A 275 -13.94 -5.14 -10.32
N THR A 276 -13.46 -6.01 -9.45
CA THR A 276 -14.06 -7.32 -9.17
C THR A 276 -14.87 -7.34 -7.89
N GLN A 277 -14.54 -6.48 -6.92
CA GLN A 277 -15.32 -6.25 -5.71
C GLN A 277 -15.80 -4.79 -5.67
N PRO A 278 -17.08 -4.54 -5.89
CA PRO A 278 -17.63 -3.19 -5.80
C PRO A 278 -17.66 -2.72 -4.34
N MET A 279 -17.33 -1.45 -4.14
CA MET A 279 -17.30 -0.81 -2.82
C MET A 279 -17.89 0.58 -2.93
N ALA A 280 -18.58 1.03 -1.88
CA ALA A 280 -19.15 2.38 -1.83
C ALA A 280 -19.11 2.97 -0.42
N VAL A 281 -19.07 4.30 -0.35
CA VAL A 281 -19.19 5.07 0.90
C VAL A 281 -20.48 5.87 0.85
N LEU A 282 -21.37 5.63 1.81
CA LEU A 282 -22.61 6.38 1.97
C LEU A 282 -22.45 7.39 3.09
N LYS A 283 -22.93 8.63 2.88
CA LYS A 283 -22.79 9.70 3.85
C LYS A 283 -24.10 10.46 4.03
N GLY A 284 -24.42 10.81 5.27
CA GLY A 284 -25.55 11.65 5.61
C GLY A 284 -26.31 11.18 6.83
N ASP A 285 -27.53 11.71 7.02
CA ASP A 285 -28.48 11.21 7.99
C ASP A 285 -29.16 9.91 7.52
N LEU A 286 -29.99 9.32 8.36
CA LEU A 286 -30.64 8.04 8.05
C LEU A 286 -31.55 8.12 6.80
N ALA A 287 -32.22 9.27 6.58
CA ALA A 287 -33.07 9.47 5.41
C ALA A 287 -32.22 9.54 4.11
N SER A 288 -31.13 10.27 4.15
CA SER A 288 -30.19 10.37 3.03
C SER A 288 -29.54 9.01 2.70
N ILE A 289 -29.17 8.24 3.73
CA ILE A 289 -28.62 6.89 3.54
C ILE A 289 -29.66 5.95 2.92
N THR A 290 -30.91 6.00 3.41
CA THR A 290 -32.02 5.22 2.82
C THR A 290 -32.21 5.56 1.35
N ALA A 291 -32.20 6.85 0.99
CA ALA A 291 -32.34 7.28 -0.40
C ALA A 291 -31.16 6.80 -1.27
N GLN A 292 -29.92 6.81 -0.74
CA GLN A 292 -28.75 6.32 -1.45
C GLN A 292 -28.79 4.78 -1.65
N LEU A 293 -29.37 4.03 -0.73
CA LEU A 293 -29.53 2.57 -0.83
C LEU A 293 -30.52 2.16 -1.93
N GLU A 294 -31.47 3.02 -2.32
CA GLU A 294 -32.44 2.72 -3.39
C GLU A 294 -31.81 2.34 -4.73
N GLN A 295 -30.58 2.81 -5.02
CA GLN A 295 -29.86 2.47 -6.25
C GLN A 295 -29.60 0.97 -6.42
N TRP A 296 -29.62 0.19 -5.34
CA TRP A 296 -29.39 -1.27 -5.37
C TRP A 296 -30.68 -2.10 -5.17
N ARG A 297 -31.86 -1.49 -5.06
CA ARG A 297 -33.11 -2.20 -4.75
C ARG A 297 -33.49 -3.24 -5.79
N ASP A 298 -33.34 -2.90 -7.07
CA ASP A 298 -33.74 -3.76 -8.19
C ASP A 298 -32.55 -4.26 -9.01
N VAL A 299 -31.35 -4.25 -8.41
CA VAL A 299 -30.13 -4.66 -9.08
C VAL A 299 -29.70 -6.03 -8.58
N SER A 300 -29.42 -6.95 -9.51
CA SER A 300 -28.70 -8.18 -9.18
C SER A 300 -27.20 -7.89 -9.27
N GLN A 301 -26.54 -7.87 -8.12
CA GLN A 301 -25.11 -7.54 -8.02
C GLN A 301 -24.38 -8.69 -7.31
N GLU A 302 -23.43 -9.33 -8.01
CA GLU A 302 -22.52 -10.32 -7.44
C GLU A 302 -21.08 -9.99 -7.86
N PRO A 303 -20.17 -9.96 -6.91
CA PRO A 303 -20.38 -10.03 -5.45
C PRO A 303 -21.15 -8.81 -4.91
N PRO A 304 -21.73 -8.91 -3.69
CA PRO A 304 -22.45 -7.79 -3.07
C PRO A 304 -21.52 -6.60 -2.86
N VAL A 305 -22.09 -5.39 -2.93
CA VAL A 305 -21.32 -4.13 -2.73
C VAL A 305 -20.93 -4.00 -1.27
N TRP A 306 -19.64 -3.82 -0.97
CA TRP A 306 -19.19 -3.51 0.39
C TRP A 306 -19.40 -2.04 0.71
N LEU A 307 -20.03 -1.79 1.86
CA LEU A 307 -20.40 -0.44 2.28
C LEU A 307 -19.65 0.03 3.52
N ASP A 308 -19.17 1.27 3.46
CA ASP A 308 -18.84 2.12 4.62
C ASP A 308 -19.95 3.18 4.76
N ILE A 309 -20.63 3.22 5.89
CA ILE A 309 -21.71 4.16 6.16
C ILE A 309 -21.24 5.19 7.19
N GLU A 310 -21.05 6.42 6.72
CA GLU A 310 -20.71 7.58 7.54
C GLU A 310 -21.96 8.37 7.87
N ILE A 311 -22.49 8.16 9.08
CA ILE A 311 -23.77 8.73 9.50
C ILE A 311 -23.60 10.02 10.30
N THR A 312 -24.47 11.00 10.00
CA THR A 312 -24.62 12.23 10.75
C THR A 312 -25.85 12.11 11.63
N THR A 313 -25.67 11.81 12.91
CA THR A 313 -26.77 11.63 13.87
C THR A 313 -26.30 11.79 15.30
N ASP A 314 -27.22 12.20 16.18
CA ASP A 314 -27.05 12.24 17.64
C ASP A 314 -27.59 10.98 18.34
N GLU A 315 -28.22 10.05 17.60
CA GLU A 315 -28.69 8.78 18.12
C GLU A 315 -27.56 7.84 18.54
N TYR A 316 -27.85 6.86 19.39
CA TYR A 316 -26.89 5.83 19.77
C TYR A 316 -26.55 4.92 18.59
N LEU A 317 -25.26 4.63 18.37
CA LEU A 317 -24.80 3.82 17.24
C LEU A 317 -25.43 2.42 17.20
N HIS A 318 -25.69 1.81 18.36
CA HIS A 318 -26.35 0.50 18.43
C HIS A 318 -27.75 0.51 17.76
N ASP A 319 -28.56 1.54 17.99
CA ASP A 319 -29.89 1.65 17.37
C ASP A 319 -29.78 1.89 15.85
N ILE A 320 -28.73 2.60 15.45
CA ILE A 320 -28.43 2.88 14.05
C ILE A 320 -27.98 1.61 13.32
N HIS A 321 -27.12 0.80 13.91
CA HIS A 321 -26.70 -0.47 13.31
C HIS A 321 -27.92 -1.36 13.01
N ARG A 322 -28.85 -1.48 13.96
CA ARG A 322 -30.09 -2.26 13.77
C ARG A 322 -30.96 -1.69 12.65
N LYS A 323 -31.12 -0.34 12.57
CA LYS A 323 -31.88 0.31 11.50
C LYS A 323 -31.25 0.09 10.14
N ILE A 324 -29.91 0.26 10.03
CA ILE A 324 -29.14 0.04 8.81
C ILE A 324 -29.24 -1.44 8.37
N GLN A 325 -29.08 -2.38 9.29
CA GLN A 325 -29.23 -3.79 9.01
C GLN A 325 -30.59 -4.11 8.41
N ALA A 326 -31.67 -3.60 8.99
CA ALA A 326 -33.02 -3.79 8.46
C ALA A 326 -33.21 -3.19 7.06
N LEU A 327 -32.56 -2.03 6.77
CA LEU A 327 -32.62 -1.39 5.45
C LEU A 327 -31.82 -2.12 4.38
N THR A 328 -30.80 -2.88 4.76
CA THR A 328 -29.89 -3.55 3.82
C THR A 328 -30.16 -5.05 3.64
N GLU A 329 -31.00 -5.65 4.49
CA GLU A 329 -31.25 -7.11 4.53
C GLU A 329 -31.66 -7.71 3.17
N SER A 330 -32.43 -6.96 2.36
CA SER A 330 -32.93 -7.41 1.05
C SER A 330 -32.12 -6.89 -0.13
N LEU A 331 -31.03 -6.14 0.11
CA LEU A 331 -30.23 -5.51 -0.93
C LEU A 331 -28.96 -6.33 -1.21
N PRO A 332 -28.40 -6.30 -2.43
CA PRO A 332 -27.13 -6.93 -2.77
C PRO A 332 -25.94 -6.11 -2.25
N VAL A 333 -25.96 -5.79 -0.96
CA VAL A 333 -24.93 -5.00 -0.29
C VAL A 333 -24.51 -5.67 1.02
N GLU A 334 -23.30 -5.40 1.45
CA GLU A 334 -22.78 -5.86 2.73
C GLU A 334 -22.14 -4.69 3.48
N VAL A 335 -22.70 -4.35 4.64
CA VAL A 335 -22.20 -3.25 5.46
C VAL A 335 -21.00 -3.73 6.27
N LEU A 336 -19.81 -3.21 5.95
CA LEU A 336 -18.59 -3.56 6.66
C LEU A 336 -18.25 -2.57 7.77
N LEU A 337 -18.65 -1.31 7.60
CA LEU A 337 -18.36 -0.25 8.56
C LEU A 337 -19.55 0.70 8.70
N VAL A 338 -19.88 1.05 9.94
CA VAL A 338 -20.81 2.13 10.29
C VAL A 338 -20.10 3.05 11.27
N ARG A 339 -19.95 4.32 10.91
CA ARG A 339 -19.23 5.30 11.75
C ARG A 339 -19.91 6.64 11.75
N ARG A 340 -19.72 7.42 12.82
CA ARG A 340 -20.13 8.83 12.86
C ARG A 340 -19.21 9.66 11.97
N SER A 341 -19.76 10.72 11.37
CA SER A 341 -18.99 11.67 10.58
C SER A 341 -17.84 12.28 11.41
N ARG A 342 -16.74 12.61 10.74
CA ARG A 342 -15.57 13.21 11.40
C ARG A 342 -15.92 14.52 12.10
N GLU A 343 -16.73 15.37 11.46
CA GLU A 343 -17.18 16.64 12.02
C GLU A 343 -17.97 16.45 13.34
N GLN A 344 -18.78 15.41 13.41
CA GLN A 344 -19.56 15.10 14.59
C GLN A 344 -18.68 14.54 15.71
N ARG A 345 -17.69 13.72 15.38
CA ARG A 345 -16.68 13.26 16.35
C ARG A 345 -15.87 14.42 16.92
N GLU A 346 -15.43 15.36 16.06
CA GLU A 346 -14.70 16.57 16.48
C GLU A 346 -15.59 17.49 17.34
N ARG A 347 -16.88 17.65 17.01
CA ARG A 347 -17.83 18.42 17.84
C ARG A 347 -18.04 17.80 19.22
N VAL A 348 -18.20 16.50 19.29
CA VAL A 348 -18.34 15.77 20.56
C VAL A 348 -17.07 15.92 21.40
N LEU A 349 -15.89 15.77 20.79
CA LEU A 349 -14.61 16.01 21.46
C LEU A 349 -14.44 17.47 21.90
N ALA A 350 -14.80 18.45 21.06
CA ALA A 350 -14.71 19.88 21.40
C ALA A 350 -15.73 20.30 22.48
N SER A 351 -16.91 19.68 22.53
CA SER A 351 -17.89 19.95 23.58
C SER A 351 -17.47 19.41 24.96
N GLN A 352 -16.59 18.38 24.96
CA GLN A 352 -16.01 17.81 26.18
C GLN A 352 -14.71 18.51 26.60
N GLN A 353 -14.09 19.32 25.74
CA GLN A 353 -12.82 20.05 26.00
C GLN A 353 -13.06 21.40 26.72
N ARG A 354 -13.83 21.44 27.78
CA ARG A 354 -13.76 22.59 28.72
C ARG A 354 -12.71 22.41 29.82
N GLU A 355 -12.07 21.26 29.87
CA GLU A 355 -10.97 20.96 30.80
C GLU A 355 -9.74 20.58 29.98
N THR A 356 -8.57 21.15 30.27
CA THR A 356 -7.32 20.83 29.57
C THR A 356 -6.83 19.44 30.00
N LEU A 357 -6.23 18.69 29.06
CA LEU A 357 -5.63 17.36 29.32
C LEU A 357 -4.63 17.34 30.49
N SER A 358 -4.07 18.50 30.83
CA SER A 358 -3.17 18.70 31.96
C SER A 358 -3.86 18.69 33.33
N GLU A 359 -5.19 18.79 33.36
CA GLU A 359 -6.00 18.77 34.58
C GLU A 359 -6.63 17.41 34.89
N LEU A 360 -6.49 16.46 33.96
CA LEU A 360 -7.01 15.10 34.08
C LEU A 360 -5.93 14.10 34.49
N SER A 361 -6.28 13.21 35.39
CA SER A 361 -5.43 12.05 35.69
C SER A 361 -5.43 11.06 34.51
N VAL A 362 -4.40 10.23 34.43
CA VAL A 362 -4.28 9.18 33.39
C VAL A 362 -5.49 8.23 33.42
N GLU A 363 -6.03 7.96 34.63
CA GLU A 363 -7.24 7.15 34.83
C GLU A 363 -8.50 7.85 34.30
N GLU A 364 -8.64 9.17 34.52
CA GLU A 364 -9.77 9.94 33.99
C GLU A 364 -9.76 10.00 32.48
N VAL A 365 -8.59 10.18 31.85
CA VAL A 365 -8.43 10.16 30.40
C VAL A 365 -8.82 8.79 29.85
N PHE A 366 -8.38 7.71 30.48
CA PHE A 366 -8.73 6.35 30.06
C PHE A 366 -10.22 6.08 30.22
N ASN A 367 -10.82 6.40 31.36
CA ASN A 367 -12.24 6.17 31.63
C ASN A 367 -13.13 6.99 30.67
N ARG A 368 -12.76 8.24 30.37
CA ARG A 368 -13.47 9.08 29.39
C ARG A 368 -13.33 8.49 27.98
N ARG A 369 -12.15 7.98 27.63
CA ARG A 369 -11.96 7.32 26.34
C ARG A 369 -12.76 6.03 26.24
N LEU A 370 -12.79 5.24 27.32
CA LEU A 370 -13.56 4.00 27.40
C LEU A 370 -15.08 4.25 27.29
N ALA A 371 -15.57 5.34 27.87
CA ALA A 371 -16.98 5.75 27.79
C ALA A 371 -17.42 6.19 26.38
N LEU A 372 -16.48 6.52 25.50
CA LEU A 372 -16.74 6.88 24.09
C LEU A 372 -16.79 5.64 23.17
N GLU A 373 -16.35 4.48 23.64
CA GLU A 373 -16.39 3.22 22.91
C GLU A 373 -17.66 2.45 23.28
N GLU A 374 -18.34 1.90 22.31
CA GLU A 374 -19.54 1.09 22.51
C GLU A 374 -19.13 -0.36 22.82
N LEU A 375 -18.79 -0.61 24.06
CA LEU A 375 -18.41 -1.92 24.57
C LEU A 375 -19.52 -2.48 25.46
N ASP A 376 -19.70 -3.79 25.42
CA ASP A 376 -20.53 -4.46 26.40
C ASP A 376 -19.91 -4.35 27.82
N GLU A 377 -20.73 -4.56 28.86
CA GLU A 377 -20.32 -4.40 30.26
C GLU A 377 -19.14 -5.30 30.64
N SER A 378 -19.06 -6.51 30.04
CA SER A 378 -17.97 -7.48 30.26
C SER A 378 -16.66 -6.99 29.61
N GLN A 379 -16.72 -6.44 28.41
CA GLN A 379 -15.57 -5.87 27.70
C GLN A 379 -15.05 -4.63 28.42
N GLN A 380 -15.95 -3.78 28.91
CA GLN A 380 -15.62 -2.57 29.64
C GLN A 380 -14.89 -2.87 30.96
N GLN A 381 -15.40 -3.83 31.74
CA GLN A 381 -14.76 -4.30 32.99
C GLN A 381 -13.40 -4.93 32.73
N ARG A 382 -13.25 -5.70 31.65
CA ARG A 382 -11.99 -6.34 31.28
C ARG A 382 -10.92 -5.31 30.90
N LEU A 383 -11.28 -4.28 30.14
CA LEU A 383 -10.37 -3.20 29.75
C LEU A 383 -9.96 -2.35 30.95
N GLN A 384 -10.89 -2.05 31.86
CA GLN A 384 -10.58 -1.35 33.11
C GLN A 384 -9.61 -2.15 33.99
N HIS A 385 -9.82 -3.46 34.12
CA HIS A 385 -8.92 -4.32 34.87
C HIS A 385 -7.51 -4.38 34.27
N LEU A 386 -7.40 -4.52 32.94
CA LEU A 386 -6.12 -4.51 32.23
C LEU A 386 -5.38 -3.18 32.41
N PHE A 387 -6.09 -2.07 32.29
CA PHE A 387 -5.53 -0.73 32.45
C PHE A 387 -4.98 -0.52 33.87
N THR A 388 -5.77 -0.86 34.90
CA THR A 388 -5.37 -0.76 36.30
C THR A 388 -4.13 -1.62 36.60
N THR A 389 -4.12 -2.86 36.09
CA THR A 389 -2.97 -3.78 36.23
C THR A 389 -1.71 -3.21 35.59
N THR A 390 -1.82 -2.63 34.39
CA THR A 390 -0.71 -2.01 33.68
C THR A 390 -0.16 -0.79 34.43
N LEU A 391 -1.03 0.07 34.96
CA LEU A 391 -0.63 1.23 35.77
C LEU A 391 0.13 0.81 37.03
N HIS A 392 -0.34 -0.23 37.73
CA HIS A 392 0.34 -0.78 38.92
C HIS A 392 1.71 -1.35 38.57
N THR A 393 1.85 -2.02 37.43
CA THR A 393 3.14 -2.55 36.96
C THR A 393 4.13 -1.43 36.67
N LEU A 394 3.70 -0.39 35.97
CA LEU A 394 4.54 0.78 35.65
C LEU A 394 4.92 1.61 36.89
N ALA A 395 4.03 1.70 37.88
CA ALA A 395 4.30 2.43 39.13
C ALA A 395 5.20 1.66 40.10
N GLY A 396 5.36 0.35 39.94
CA GLY A 396 6.23 -0.50 40.75
C GLY A 396 7.67 -0.66 40.24
N GLU A 397 7.97 -0.11 39.07
CA GLU A 397 9.31 -0.13 38.44
C GLU A 397 10.13 1.16 38.69
N HIS A 398 9.72 2.02 39.66
CA HIS A 398 10.48 3.24 40.07
C HIS A 398 10.92 3.17 41.51
#